data_0a0c85b9f4ef3eeacbf4064927c9ed70
#
_entry.id   0a0c85b9f4ef3eeacbf4064927c9ed70
#
_cell.length_a   1.000
_cell.length_b   1.000
_cell.length_c   1.000
_cell.angle_alpha   90.00
_cell.angle_beta   90.00
_cell.angle_gamma   90.00
#
_symmetry.space_group_name_H-M   'P 1'
#
loop_
_entity.id
_entity.type
_entity.pdbx_description
1 polymer ?
#
loop_
_entity_poly.entity_id
_entity_poly.type
_entity_poly.pdbx_seq_one_letter_code
_entity_poly.pdbx_strand_id
1 'polypeptide(L)'
;AVASVVREFDTLREFFTSATLVAIVDLPFIFFFIYVVYLIGGNIAIVPLLAVPCVLIIGIAIQPILAHLASGAMQTGMSKQAVLVETLNGLDTIQATGSGRLMKNRFETATTDQSELGLKVRIFSQFAINSAASIQQIAQVATIFYGVFLIQAQELTMGGLIAAVILGGRALAPLGQVASALSRANSARQAFRSIDKLMNRTDGVSDSEQRLSR
;
A
#
# COMPACT_ATOMS: atom_id res chain seq x y z
N ALA A 1 7.31 13.72 -21.03
CA ALA A 1 8.42 13.11 -20.29
C ALA A 1 8.68 13.80 -18.94
N VAL A 2 8.89 15.14 -18.89
CA VAL A 2 9.20 15.86 -17.63
C VAL A 2 8.06 15.80 -16.61
N ALA A 3 6.81 15.96 -17.04
CA ALA A 3 5.64 15.92 -16.15
C ALA A 3 5.39 14.53 -15.51
N SER A 4 5.76 13.44 -16.19
CA SER A 4 5.70 12.10 -15.62
C SER A 4 6.77 11.87 -14.55
N VAL A 5 7.98 12.38 -14.78
CA VAL A 5 9.09 12.31 -13.83
C VAL A 5 8.78 13.07 -12.54
N VAL A 6 8.21 14.27 -12.64
CA VAL A 6 7.79 15.05 -11.45
C VAL A 6 6.76 14.29 -10.62
N ARG A 7 5.78 13.65 -11.26
CA ARG A 7 4.76 12.86 -10.55
C ARG A 7 5.34 11.61 -9.90
N GLU A 8 6.34 10.98 -10.51
CA GLU A 8 7.05 9.84 -9.92
C GLU A 8 7.89 10.26 -8.72
N PHE A 9 8.50 11.45 -8.77
CA PHE A 9 9.18 12.06 -7.62
C PHE A 9 8.23 12.35 -6.45
N ASP A 10 7.03 12.86 -6.73
CA ASP A 10 6.01 13.08 -5.70
C ASP A 10 5.59 11.76 -5.04
N THR A 11 5.44 10.68 -5.82
CA THR A 11 5.13 9.35 -5.29
C THR A 11 6.24 8.82 -4.36
N LEU A 12 7.52 9.03 -4.73
CA LEU A 12 8.66 8.68 -3.88
C LEU A 12 8.70 9.54 -2.62
N ARG A 13 8.48 10.85 -2.74
CA ARG A 13 8.42 11.76 -1.60
C ARG A 13 7.32 11.37 -0.62
N GLU A 14 6.13 11.03 -1.12
CA GLU A 14 5.01 10.59 -0.29
C GLU A 14 5.30 9.27 0.42
N PHE A 15 6.03 8.35 -0.23
CA PHE A 15 6.48 7.12 0.40
C PHE A 15 7.43 7.38 1.57
N PHE A 16 8.39 8.29 1.42
CA PHE A 16 9.37 8.61 2.48
C PHE A 16 8.81 9.51 3.58
N THR A 17 7.76 10.30 3.32
CA THR A 17 7.32 11.35 4.25
C THR A 17 6.21 10.91 5.19
N SER A 18 5.38 9.88 4.89
CA SER A 18 4.20 9.72 5.72
C SER A 18 4.10 8.39 6.48
N ALA A 19 3.64 7.35 5.87
CA ALA A 19 3.18 6.17 6.62
C ALA A 19 4.24 5.07 6.75
N THR A 20 5.24 5.08 5.88
CA THR A 20 6.26 4.02 5.83
C THR A 20 7.25 4.15 6.97
N LEU A 21 7.67 5.40 7.27
CA LEU A 21 8.54 5.68 8.42
C LEU A 21 7.86 5.32 9.74
N VAL A 22 6.58 5.69 9.89
CA VAL A 22 5.78 5.34 11.07
C VAL A 22 5.66 3.82 11.20
N ALA A 23 5.33 3.12 10.11
CA ALA A 23 5.20 1.66 10.14
C ALA A 23 6.53 0.95 10.50
N ILE A 24 7.68 1.45 10.03
CA ILE A 24 9.00 0.88 10.36
C ILE A 24 9.34 1.11 11.83
N VAL A 25 9.01 2.29 12.38
CA VAL A 25 9.24 2.61 13.79
C VAL A 25 8.30 1.80 14.68
N ASP A 26 7.05 1.59 14.27
CA ASP A 26 6.05 0.88 15.08
C ASP A 26 6.27 -0.64 15.13
N LEU A 27 6.92 -1.24 14.12
CA LEU A 27 7.19 -2.68 14.09
C LEU A 27 7.95 -3.22 15.33
N PRO A 28 9.05 -2.61 15.82
CA PRO A 28 9.71 -3.03 17.04
C PRO A 28 8.80 -2.94 18.27
N PHE A 29 7.91 -1.95 18.30
CA PHE A 29 6.99 -1.75 19.42
C PHE A 29 5.93 -2.86 19.54
N ILE A 30 5.57 -3.54 18.44
CA ILE A 30 4.69 -4.71 18.48
C ILE A 30 5.27 -5.77 19.41
N PHE A 31 6.54 -6.12 19.22
CA PHE A 31 7.22 -7.11 20.05
C PHE A 31 7.37 -6.64 21.49
N PHE A 32 7.68 -5.36 21.67
CA PHE A 32 7.78 -4.77 23.00
C PHE A 32 6.44 -4.83 23.77
N PHE A 33 5.34 -4.45 23.15
CA PHE A 33 4.02 -4.53 23.80
C PHE A 33 3.61 -5.96 24.09
N ILE A 34 3.84 -6.91 23.19
CA ILE A 34 3.54 -8.33 23.42
C ILE A 34 4.38 -8.86 24.59
N TYR A 35 5.65 -8.47 24.69
CA TYR A 35 6.53 -8.82 25.80
C TYR A 35 6.01 -8.27 27.13
N VAL A 36 5.57 -7.01 27.16
CA VAL A 36 4.97 -6.41 28.35
C VAL A 36 3.67 -7.11 28.74
N VAL A 37 2.81 -7.47 27.76
CA VAL A 37 1.61 -8.27 28.03
C VAL A 37 1.95 -9.62 28.65
N TYR A 38 3.03 -10.27 28.18
CA TYR A 38 3.51 -11.53 28.75
C TYR A 38 4.00 -11.36 30.21
N LEU A 39 4.71 -10.28 30.51
CA LEU A 39 5.18 -10.01 31.89
C LEU A 39 4.01 -9.75 32.88
N ILE A 40 2.94 -9.10 32.43
CA ILE A 40 1.82 -8.73 33.28
C ILE A 40 0.80 -9.86 33.39
N GLY A 41 0.53 -10.56 32.31
CA GLY A 41 -0.59 -11.49 32.18
C GLY A 41 -0.18 -12.92 31.83
N GLY A 42 1.11 -13.22 31.68
CA GLY A 42 1.58 -14.57 31.40
C GLY A 42 0.97 -15.13 30.09
N ASN A 43 0.25 -16.23 30.21
CA ASN A 43 -0.31 -16.98 29.09
C ASN A 43 -1.31 -16.22 28.20
N ILE A 44 -1.88 -15.11 28.67
CA ILE A 44 -2.81 -14.30 27.89
C ILE A 44 -2.13 -13.67 26.64
N ALA A 45 -0.80 -13.49 26.68
CA ALA A 45 -0.01 -12.96 25.58
C ALA A 45 -0.02 -13.86 24.32
N ILE A 46 -0.41 -15.11 24.45
CA ILE A 46 -0.57 -16.05 23.32
C ILE A 46 -1.58 -15.51 22.28
N VAL A 47 -2.65 -14.84 22.73
CA VAL A 47 -3.69 -14.36 21.81
C VAL A 47 -3.17 -13.29 20.86
N PRO A 48 -2.59 -12.15 21.32
CA PRO A 48 -2.00 -11.18 20.41
C PRO A 48 -0.79 -11.74 19.65
N LEU A 49 -0.03 -12.67 20.23
CA LEU A 49 1.10 -13.32 19.56
C LEU A 49 0.64 -14.15 18.33
N LEU A 50 -0.50 -14.85 18.40
CA LEU A 50 -1.08 -15.58 17.28
C LEU A 50 -1.77 -14.66 16.26
N ALA A 51 -2.30 -13.53 16.69
CA ALA A 51 -2.94 -12.57 15.80
C ALA A 51 -1.94 -11.91 14.83
N VAL A 52 -0.71 -11.63 15.29
CA VAL A 52 0.35 -11.02 14.45
C VAL A 52 0.62 -11.84 13.19
N PRO A 53 0.99 -13.12 13.24
CA PRO A 53 1.24 -13.92 12.04
C PRO A 53 -0.01 -14.06 11.16
N CYS A 54 -1.21 -14.12 11.72
CA CYS A 54 -2.45 -14.17 10.93
C CYS A 54 -2.61 -12.92 10.06
N VAL A 55 -2.39 -11.73 10.62
CA VAL A 55 -2.45 -10.48 9.85
C VAL A 55 -1.35 -10.42 8.79
N LEU A 56 -0.13 -10.82 9.14
CA LEU A 56 1.00 -10.84 8.21
C LEU A 56 0.76 -11.80 7.03
N ILE A 57 0.23 -12.99 7.28
CA ILE A 57 -0.06 -13.98 6.23
C ILE A 57 -1.09 -13.40 5.25
N ILE A 58 -2.16 -12.79 5.73
CA ILE A 58 -3.17 -12.17 4.86
C ILE A 58 -2.57 -11.01 4.08
N GLY A 59 -1.78 -10.16 4.73
CA GLY A 59 -1.10 -9.05 4.06
C GLY A 59 -0.19 -9.52 2.93
N ILE A 60 0.63 -10.53 3.18
CA ILE A 60 1.55 -11.11 2.20
C ILE A 60 0.78 -11.81 1.07
N ALA A 61 -0.30 -12.54 1.38
CA ALA A 61 -1.10 -13.24 0.38
C ALA A 61 -1.81 -12.29 -0.61
N ILE A 62 -2.27 -11.13 -0.14
CA ILE A 62 -2.96 -10.14 -0.99
C ILE A 62 -1.97 -9.31 -1.81
N GLN A 63 -0.73 -9.16 -1.36
CA GLN A 63 0.27 -8.29 -1.96
C GLN A 63 0.54 -8.54 -3.46
N PRO A 64 0.73 -9.77 -3.96
CA PRO A 64 0.99 -10.00 -5.37
C PRO A 64 -0.18 -9.59 -6.27
N ILE A 65 -1.41 -9.80 -5.82
CA ILE A 65 -2.63 -9.38 -6.53
C ILE A 65 -2.67 -7.86 -6.61
N LEU A 66 -2.45 -7.20 -5.48
CA LEU A 66 -2.47 -5.75 -5.41
C LEU A 66 -1.37 -5.10 -6.24
N ALA A 67 -0.16 -5.68 -6.25
CA ALA A 67 0.95 -5.21 -7.07
C ALA A 67 0.66 -5.31 -8.57
N HIS A 68 0.06 -6.42 -9.01
CA HIS A 68 -0.34 -6.61 -10.41
C HIS A 68 -1.43 -5.61 -10.84
N LEU A 69 -2.46 -5.44 -10.03
CA LEU A 69 -3.54 -4.48 -10.30
C LEU A 69 -3.04 -3.02 -10.28
N ALA A 70 -2.15 -2.67 -9.34
CA ALA A 70 -1.58 -1.34 -9.25
C ALA A 70 -0.71 -1.01 -10.47
N SER A 71 0.08 -1.97 -10.98
CA SER A 71 0.86 -1.78 -12.21
C SER A 71 -0.03 -1.56 -13.43
N GLY A 72 -1.12 -2.31 -13.56
CA GLY A 72 -2.12 -2.13 -14.60
C GLY A 72 -2.81 -0.76 -14.53
N ALA A 73 -3.23 -0.35 -13.34
CA ALA A 73 -3.84 0.97 -13.12
C ALA A 73 -2.89 2.14 -13.44
N MET A 74 -1.60 1.97 -13.14
CA MET A 74 -0.58 2.96 -13.51
C MET A 74 -0.41 3.05 -15.04
N GLN A 75 -0.36 1.91 -15.73
CA GLN A 75 -0.21 1.86 -17.19
C GLN A 75 -1.42 2.49 -17.91
N THR A 76 -2.64 2.17 -17.49
CA THR A 76 -3.85 2.79 -18.04
C THR A 76 -3.94 4.28 -17.72
N GLY A 77 -3.45 4.71 -16.55
CA GLY A 77 -3.31 6.11 -16.20
C GLY A 77 -2.36 6.88 -17.14
N MET A 78 -1.21 6.28 -17.48
CA MET A 78 -0.29 6.86 -18.46
C MET A 78 -0.91 6.94 -19.87
N SER A 79 -1.64 5.90 -20.31
CA SER A 79 -2.35 5.89 -21.59
C SER A 79 -3.39 6.99 -21.67
N LYS A 80 -4.19 7.20 -20.63
CA LYS A 80 -5.14 8.31 -20.54
C LYS A 80 -4.45 9.66 -20.64
N GLN A 81 -3.33 9.84 -19.92
CA GLN A 81 -2.56 11.08 -19.98
C GLN A 81 -1.99 11.33 -21.38
N ALA A 82 -1.52 10.28 -22.08
CA ALA A 82 -1.04 10.38 -23.45
C ALA A 82 -2.15 10.83 -24.41
N VAL A 83 -3.33 10.25 -24.31
CA VAL A 83 -4.50 10.65 -25.13
C VAL A 83 -4.89 12.10 -24.86
N LEU A 84 -4.84 12.56 -23.60
CA LEU A 84 -5.13 13.94 -23.24
C LEU A 84 -4.12 14.91 -23.90
N VAL A 85 -2.83 14.63 -23.78
CA VAL A 85 -1.76 15.45 -24.35
C VAL A 85 -1.84 15.46 -25.90
N GLU A 86 -2.08 14.30 -26.50
CA GLU A 86 -2.28 14.17 -27.96
C GLU A 86 -3.47 15.03 -28.42
N THR A 87 -4.60 14.97 -27.71
CA THR A 87 -5.79 15.75 -28.01
C THR A 87 -5.55 17.26 -27.91
N LEU A 88 -4.84 17.69 -26.87
CA LEU A 88 -4.53 19.13 -26.68
C LEU A 88 -3.54 19.66 -27.74
N ASN A 89 -2.53 18.87 -28.08
CA ASN A 89 -1.53 19.28 -29.09
C ASN A 89 -2.09 19.22 -30.52
N GLY A 90 -3.08 18.36 -30.78
CA GLY A 90 -3.70 18.19 -32.08
C GLY A 90 -5.05 18.90 -32.26
N LEU A 91 -5.40 19.84 -31.39
CA LEU A 91 -6.72 20.44 -31.33
C LEU A 91 -7.15 21.07 -32.67
N ASP A 92 -6.26 21.82 -33.32
CA ASP A 92 -6.50 22.45 -34.60
C ASP A 92 -6.77 21.41 -35.71
N THR A 93 -5.99 20.33 -35.71
CA THR A 93 -6.16 19.23 -36.67
C THR A 93 -7.47 18.49 -36.44
N ILE A 94 -7.84 18.25 -35.17
CA ILE A 94 -9.09 17.59 -34.77
C ILE A 94 -10.30 18.40 -35.25
N GLN A 95 -10.24 19.74 -35.11
CA GLN A 95 -11.28 20.65 -35.56
C GLN A 95 -11.37 20.66 -37.10
N ALA A 96 -10.24 20.74 -37.78
CA ALA A 96 -10.19 20.78 -39.24
C ALA A 96 -10.69 19.48 -39.89
N THR A 97 -10.43 18.32 -39.27
CA THR A 97 -10.80 17.00 -39.78
C THR A 97 -12.17 16.51 -39.27
N GLY A 98 -12.79 17.21 -38.32
CA GLY A 98 -14.05 16.75 -37.71
C GLY A 98 -13.91 15.48 -36.85
N SER A 99 -12.68 15.10 -36.46
CA SER A 99 -12.37 13.86 -35.76
C SER A 99 -12.62 13.92 -34.23
N GLY A 100 -13.30 14.93 -33.73
CA GLY A 100 -13.58 15.12 -32.31
C GLY A 100 -14.31 13.93 -31.64
N ARG A 101 -15.23 13.27 -32.37
CA ARG A 101 -15.91 12.07 -31.88
C ARG A 101 -14.93 10.91 -31.64
N LEU A 102 -13.95 10.72 -32.50
CA LEU A 102 -12.94 9.67 -32.38
C LEU A 102 -12.07 9.89 -31.14
N MET A 103 -11.61 11.12 -30.93
CA MET A 103 -10.80 11.47 -29.75
C MET A 103 -11.61 11.38 -28.45
N LYS A 104 -12.87 11.79 -28.47
CA LYS A 104 -13.76 11.60 -27.33
C LYS A 104 -13.89 10.12 -26.95
N ASN A 105 -14.17 9.26 -27.91
CA ASN A 105 -14.29 7.82 -27.66
C ASN A 105 -12.99 7.22 -27.11
N ARG A 106 -11.83 7.58 -27.67
CA ARG A 106 -10.51 7.16 -27.15
C ARG A 106 -10.30 7.59 -25.69
N PHE A 107 -10.63 8.82 -25.37
CA PHE A 107 -10.50 9.33 -24.00
C PHE A 107 -11.48 8.65 -23.04
N GLU A 108 -12.72 8.42 -23.45
CA GLU A 108 -13.73 7.70 -22.66
C GLU A 108 -13.28 6.26 -22.39
N THR A 109 -12.79 5.54 -23.39
CA THR A 109 -12.25 4.19 -23.21
C THR A 109 -11.08 4.18 -22.25
N ALA A 110 -10.08 5.04 -22.45
CA ALA A 110 -8.93 5.13 -21.55
C ALA A 110 -9.32 5.52 -20.12
N THR A 111 -10.35 6.33 -19.95
CA THR A 111 -10.87 6.72 -18.64
C THR A 111 -11.61 5.57 -17.97
N THR A 112 -12.41 4.81 -18.72
CA THR A 112 -13.13 3.63 -18.23
C THR A 112 -12.16 2.55 -17.77
N ASP A 113 -11.15 2.22 -18.57
CA ASP A 113 -10.12 1.23 -18.24
C ASP A 113 -9.35 1.61 -16.98
N GLN A 114 -8.96 2.89 -16.85
CA GLN A 114 -8.30 3.38 -15.66
C GLN A 114 -9.20 3.29 -14.42
N SER A 115 -10.48 3.65 -14.57
CA SER A 115 -11.44 3.64 -13.46
C SER A 115 -11.73 2.23 -12.98
N GLU A 116 -11.87 1.27 -13.90
CA GLU A 116 -12.12 -0.13 -13.57
C GLU A 116 -10.96 -0.74 -12.79
N LEU A 117 -9.72 -0.56 -13.27
CA LEU A 117 -8.53 -1.05 -12.57
C LEU A 117 -8.32 -0.31 -11.24
N GLY A 118 -8.56 1.00 -11.19
CA GLY A 118 -8.50 1.79 -9.98
C GLY A 118 -9.50 1.32 -8.91
N LEU A 119 -10.72 0.97 -9.32
CA LEU A 119 -11.73 0.38 -8.43
C LEU A 119 -11.27 -0.99 -7.89
N LYS A 120 -10.72 -1.86 -8.74
CA LYS A 120 -10.19 -3.16 -8.31
C LYS A 120 -9.07 -2.99 -7.28
N VAL A 121 -8.10 -2.10 -7.54
CA VAL A 121 -7.03 -1.77 -6.58
C VAL A 121 -7.61 -1.32 -5.24
N ARG A 122 -8.61 -0.43 -5.28
CA ARG A 122 -9.23 0.12 -4.08
C ARG A 122 -9.97 -0.96 -3.28
N ILE A 123 -10.74 -1.83 -3.96
CA ILE A 123 -11.49 -2.91 -3.31
C ILE A 123 -10.54 -3.89 -2.63
N PHE A 124 -9.49 -4.37 -3.33
CA PHE A 124 -8.53 -5.30 -2.75
C PHE A 124 -7.71 -4.68 -1.61
N SER A 125 -7.33 -3.40 -1.75
CA SER A 125 -6.65 -2.66 -0.68
C SER A 125 -7.55 -2.52 0.56
N GLN A 126 -8.80 -2.14 0.35
CA GLN A 126 -9.76 -2.01 1.45
C GLN A 126 -10.07 -3.35 2.11
N PHE A 127 -10.15 -4.43 1.32
CA PHE A 127 -10.32 -5.78 1.85
C PHE A 127 -9.15 -6.19 2.75
N ALA A 128 -7.91 -5.89 2.35
CA ALA A 128 -6.72 -6.17 3.16
C ALA A 128 -6.76 -5.41 4.51
N ILE A 129 -7.11 -4.12 4.47
CA ILE A 129 -7.19 -3.29 5.68
C ILE A 129 -8.31 -3.78 6.60
N ASN A 130 -9.49 -4.06 6.05
CA ASN A 130 -10.64 -4.53 6.83
C ASN A 130 -10.39 -5.93 7.41
N SER A 131 -9.71 -6.82 6.68
CA SER A 131 -9.34 -8.13 7.20
C SER A 131 -8.39 -8.03 8.39
N ALA A 132 -7.39 -7.14 8.32
CA ALA A 132 -6.48 -6.89 9.43
C ALA A 132 -7.22 -6.32 10.65
N ALA A 133 -8.13 -5.36 10.45
CA ALA A 133 -8.97 -4.79 11.50
C ALA A 133 -9.90 -5.84 12.12
N SER A 134 -10.49 -6.72 11.32
CA SER A 134 -11.35 -7.81 11.81
C SER A 134 -10.57 -8.80 12.68
N ILE A 135 -9.36 -9.19 12.27
CA ILE A 135 -8.50 -10.06 13.08
C ILE A 135 -8.15 -9.38 14.41
N GLN A 136 -7.83 -8.09 14.38
CA GLN A 136 -7.55 -7.32 15.59
C GLN A 136 -8.76 -7.33 16.55
N GLN A 137 -9.97 -7.13 16.03
CA GLN A 137 -11.21 -7.15 16.81
C GLN A 137 -11.46 -8.54 17.41
N ILE A 138 -11.28 -9.59 16.61
CA ILE A 138 -11.42 -10.99 17.06
C ILE A 138 -10.38 -11.29 18.14
N ALA A 139 -9.14 -10.91 17.95
CA ALA A 139 -8.08 -11.09 18.94
C ALA A 139 -8.41 -10.37 20.27
N GLN A 140 -8.99 -9.17 20.19
CA GLN A 140 -9.39 -8.43 21.40
C GLN A 140 -10.50 -9.14 22.17
N VAL A 141 -11.52 -9.64 21.47
CA VAL A 141 -12.60 -10.44 22.09
C VAL A 141 -12.04 -11.75 22.65
N ALA A 142 -11.17 -12.44 21.91
CA ALA A 142 -10.53 -13.67 22.36
C ALA A 142 -9.65 -13.44 23.59
N THR A 143 -8.95 -12.29 23.69
CA THR A 143 -8.17 -11.90 24.87
C THR A 143 -9.08 -11.76 26.10
N ILE A 144 -10.24 -11.13 25.95
CA ILE A 144 -11.20 -10.99 27.06
C ILE A 144 -11.73 -12.37 27.47
N PHE A 145 -12.16 -13.16 26.49
CA PHE A 145 -12.73 -14.49 26.75
C PHE A 145 -11.71 -15.41 27.43
N TYR A 146 -10.50 -15.51 26.91
CA TYR A 146 -9.44 -16.34 27.49
C TYR A 146 -8.99 -15.80 28.85
N GLY A 147 -8.92 -14.49 29.02
CA GLY A 147 -8.56 -13.85 30.27
C GLY A 147 -9.54 -14.13 31.42
N VAL A 148 -10.85 -14.27 31.12
CA VAL A 148 -11.83 -14.66 32.13
C VAL A 148 -11.53 -16.05 32.70
N PHE A 149 -11.16 -17.02 31.87
CA PHE A 149 -10.73 -18.34 32.30
C PHE A 149 -9.47 -18.31 33.16
N LEU A 150 -8.50 -17.49 32.80
CA LEU A 150 -7.25 -17.31 33.57
C LEU A 150 -7.53 -16.65 34.93
N ILE A 151 -8.51 -15.75 35.03
CA ILE A 151 -8.94 -15.17 36.30
C ILE A 151 -9.60 -16.22 37.17
N GLN A 152 -10.48 -17.08 36.62
CA GLN A 152 -11.08 -18.17 37.35
C GLN A 152 -10.05 -19.18 37.87
N ALA A 153 -8.98 -19.41 37.07
CA ALA A 153 -7.86 -20.26 37.47
C ALA A 153 -6.90 -19.58 38.48
N GLN A 154 -7.17 -18.31 38.85
CA GLN A 154 -6.30 -17.49 39.72
C GLN A 154 -4.87 -17.23 39.12
N GLU A 155 -4.71 -17.42 37.83
CA GLU A 155 -3.44 -17.14 37.12
C GLU A 155 -3.33 -15.68 36.64
N LEU A 156 -4.46 -14.97 36.60
CA LEU A 156 -4.52 -13.57 36.12
C LEU A 156 -5.38 -12.72 37.05
N THR A 157 -4.95 -11.48 37.28
CA THR A 157 -5.76 -10.50 38.00
C THR A 157 -6.66 -9.72 37.03
N MET A 158 -7.75 -9.13 37.55
CA MET A 158 -8.61 -8.25 36.74
C MET A 158 -7.82 -7.06 36.13
N GLY A 159 -6.90 -6.48 36.92
CA GLY A 159 -6.00 -5.43 36.40
C GLY A 159 -5.07 -5.92 35.30
N GLY A 160 -4.57 -7.15 35.40
CA GLY A 160 -3.78 -7.81 34.36
C GLY A 160 -4.56 -8.01 33.05
N LEU A 161 -5.85 -8.42 33.16
CA LEU A 161 -6.73 -8.54 31.99
C LEU A 161 -6.95 -7.18 31.31
N ILE A 162 -7.26 -6.13 32.08
CA ILE A 162 -7.48 -4.79 31.51
C ILE A 162 -6.20 -4.29 30.81
N ALA A 163 -5.04 -4.46 31.44
CA ALA A 163 -3.77 -4.10 30.87
C ALA A 163 -3.47 -4.89 29.56
N ALA A 164 -3.74 -6.21 29.55
CA ALA A 164 -3.55 -7.05 28.38
C ALA A 164 -4.45 -6.65 27.20
N VAL A 165 -5.70 -6.28 27.45
CA VAL A 165 -6.63 -5.81 26.41
C VAL A 165 -6.16 -4.49 25.81
N ILE A 166 -5.76 -3.52 26.65
CA ILE A 166 -5.29 -2.20 26.19
C ILE A 166 -3.97 -2.35 25.41
N LEU A 167 -2.99 -3.04 25.98
CA LEU A 167 -1.67 -3.20 25.36
C LEU A 167 -1.72 -4.11 24.13
N GLY A 168 -2.52 -5.18 24.16
CA GLY A 168 -2.77 -6.05 23.01
C GLY A 168 -3.40 -5.29 21.84
N GLY A 169 -4.37 -4.44 22.10
CA GLY A 169 -4.94 -3.53 21.11
C GLY A 169 -3.90 -2.57 20.52
N ARG A 170 -3.03 -2.00 21.36
CA ARG A 170 -1.92 -1.14 20.93
C ARG A 170 -0.87 -1.88 20.12
N ALA A 171 -0.56 -3.12 20.47
CA ALA A 171 0.38 -3.96 19.74
C ALA A 171 -0.11 -4.31 18.34
N LEU A 172 -1.43 -4.52 18.17
CA LEU A 172 -2.02 -4.93 16.89
C LEU A 172 -2.37 -3.75 15.97
N ALA A 173 -2.51 -2.53 16.50
CA ALA A 173 -2.90 -1.34 15.73
C ALA A 173 -1.97 -1.03 14.52
N PRO A 174 -0.63 -1.10 14.64
CA PRO A 174 0.26 -0.84 13.51
C PRO A 174 0.13 -1.87 12.37
N LEU A 175 -0.36 -3.09 12.66
CA LEU A 175 -0.49 -4.14 11.64
C LEU A 175 -1.45 -3.76 10.51
N GLY A 176 -2.52 -3.01 10.81
CA GLY A 176 -3.42 -2.47 9.78
C GLY A 176 -2.72 -1.51 8.83
N GLN A 177 -1.73 -0.77 9.32
CA GLN A 177 -0.94 0.16 8.51
C GLN A 177 0.13 -0.55 7.66
N VAL A 178 0.65 -1.70 8.12
CA VAL A 178 1.65 -2.49 7.38
C VAL A 178 1.11 -2.89 6.01
N ALA A 179 -0.13 -3.37 5.92
CA ALA A 179 -0.74 -3.74 4.64
C ALA A 179 -0.80 -2.56 3.64
N SER A 180 -1.15 -1.36 4.12
CA SER A 180 -1.17 -0.15 3.31
C SER A 180 0.23 0.37 2.97
N ALA A 181 1.20 0.23 3.87
CA ALA A 181 2.59 0.58 3.65
C ALA A 181 3.24 -0.34 2.60
N LEU A 182 2.96 -1.65 2.63
CA LEU A 182 3.42 -2.60 1.62
C LEU A 182 2.87 -2.26 0.22
N SER A 183 1.60 -1.85 0.12
CA SER A 183 1.01 -1.41 -1.14
C SER A 183 1.72 -0.19 -1.70
N ARG A 184 2.00 0.80 -0.86
CA ARG A 184 2.75 2.01 -1.23
C ARG A 184 4.20 1.71 -1.59
N ALA A 185 4.85 0.77 -0.89
CA ALA A 185 6.21 0.32 -1.19
C ALA A 185 6.32 -0.26 -2.61
N ASN A 186 5.32 -1.02 -3.05
CA ASN A 186 5.26 -1.54 -4.41
C ASN A 186 5.14 -0.43 -5.45
N SER A 187 4.29 0.56 -5.21
CA SER A 187 4.13 1.73 -6.10
C SER A 187 5.41 2.54 -6.18
N ALA A 188 6.07 2.80 -5.04
CA ALA A 188 7.35 3.49 -4.99
C ALA A 188 8.47 2.71 -5.71
N ARG A 189 8.50 1.37 -5.57
CA ARG A 189 9.47 0.52 -6.27
C ARG A 189 9.26 0.55 -7.79
N GLN A 190 8.03 0.63 -8.25
CA GLN A 190 7.74 0.77 -9.68
C GLN A 190 8.12 2.16 -10.21
N ALA A 191 7.80 3.23 -9.46
CA ALA A 191 8.23 4.58 -9.78
C ALA A 191 9.76 4.68 -9.88
N PHE A 192 10.49 4.12 -8.92
CA PHE A 192 11.95 4.06 -8.94
C PHE A 192 12.49 3.33 -10.19
N ARG A 193 11.91 2.18 -10.54
CA ARG A 193 12.30 1.44 -11.76
C ARG A 193 12.03 2.22 -13.05
N SER A 194 10.97 3.01 -13.08
CA SER A 194 10.64 3.86 -14.23
C SER A 194 11.64 4.99 -14.39
N ILE A 195 12.04 5.62 -13.29
CA ILE A 195 13.06 6.68 -13.25
C ILE A 195 14.43 6.11 -13.68
N ASP A 196 14.84 4.97 -13.13
CA ASP A 196 16.10 4.30 -13.47
C ASP A 196 16.18 3.95 -14.97
N LYS A 197 15.09 3.43 -15.55
CA LYS A 197 15.01 3.20 -17.00
C LYS A 197 15.14 4.47 -17.84
N LEU A 198 14.60 5.59 -17.36
CA LEU A 198 14.70 6.88 -18.05
C LEU A 198 16.12 7.43 -17.99
N MET A 199 16.76 7.37 -16.82
CA MET A 199 18.14 7.83 -16.64
C MET A 199 19.13 7.01 -17.51
N ASN A 200 19.01 5.69 -17.48
CA ASN A 200 19.85 4.81 -18.31
C ASN A 200 19.62 4.99 -19.83
N ARG A 201 18.46 5.47 -20.27
CA ARG A 201 18.23 5.84 -21.67
C ARG A 201 18.90 7.16 -22.05
N THR A 202 18.95 8.10 -21.13
CA THR A 202 19.56 9.42 -21.36
C THR A 202 21.08 9.30 -21.45
N ASP A 203 21.69 8.46 -20.61
CA ASP A 203 23.14 8.19 -20.66
C ASP A 203 23.56 7.48 -21.96
N GLY A 204 22.73 6.58 -22.50
CA GLY A 204 22.98 5.92 -23.78
C GLY A 204 22.92 6.86 -25.00
N VAL A 205 22.19 7.98 -24.93
CA VAL A 205 22.14 8.98 -26.01
C VAL A 205 23.37 9.89 -25.97
N SER A 206 23.85 10.29 -24.79
CA SER A 206 25.03 11.10 -24.64
C SER A 206 26.32 10.39 -25.12
N ASP A 207 26.40 9.07 -24.87
CA ASP A 207 27.53 8.25 -25.32
C ASP A 207 27.56 8.05 -26.86
N SER A 208 26.39 8.01 -27.49
CA SER A 208 26.30 7.92 -28.96
C SER A 208 26.63 9.22 -29.66
N GLU A 209 26.26 10.37 -29.10
CA GLU A 209 26.64 11.68 -29.63
C GLU A 209 28.14 11.95 -29.49
N GLN A 210 28.79 11.55 -28.42
CA GLN A 210 30.24 11.64 -28.24
C GLN A 210 31.03 10.74 -29.21
N ARG A 211 30.47 9.61 -29.64
CA ARG A 211 31.12 8.73 -30.65
C ARG A 211 30.99 9.25 -32.09
N LEU A 212 29.97 10.06 -32.38
CA LEU A 212 29.77 10.65 -33.70
C LEU A 212 30.56 11.95 -33.91
N SER A 213 31.09 12.52 -32.83
CA SER A 213 31.89 13.78 -32.86
C SER A 213 33.42 13.54 -32.90
N ARG A 214 33.85 12.28 -32.99
CA ARG A 214 35.25 11.87 -33.23
C ARG A 214 35.40 11.24 -34.61
#